data_d8713e065de72074d67b042437c4a61a
#
_entry.id   d8713e065de72074d67b042437c4a61a
#
_cell.length_a   1.000
_cell.length_b   1.000
_cell.length_c   1.000
_cell.angle_alpha   90.00
_cell.angle_beta   90.00
_cell.angle_gamma   90.00
#
_symmetry.space_group_name_H-M   'P 1'
#
loop_
_entity.id
_entity.type
_entity.pdbx_description
1 polymer ?
#
loop_
_entity_poly.entity_id
_entity_poly.type
_entity_poly.pdbx_seq_one_letter_code
_entity_poly.pdbx_strand_id
1 'polypeptide(L)'
;TLDRPRNLSIEVNGDIFHNLHLFANPIDENRPKKLKDKNLIYFAPGIHQLPGDTLNVPSGKTVYVAGGAIVRGCIRAVNARDVKILGRGEVHPEGRGAGISIINSRNIYVEGLITTQCPTGGSDSVTIRNVKAVSSYGWGDGMNVFASNNVLFDGVFCRNSDDCTTVYATRMGFHGGCRNVTMQNSTLWADVAHPIFIGLHGDVDRNEVMENLTYRNIDILDHREMQVDYQGCLAINAGDNNLVRNVRFENIRIENFRQGQLVNLRIFCLLY
;
A
#
# COMPACT_ATOMS: atom_id res chain seq x y z
N THR A 1 -22.49 8.84 -15.93
CA THR A 1 -21.27 9.02 -16.77
C THR A 1 -20.15 9.54 -15.86
N LEU A 2 -18.97 8.95 -15.93
CA LEU A 2 -17.78 9.44 -15.26
C LEU A 2 -16.99 10.29 -16.25
N ASP A 3 -16.49 11.43 -15.80
CA ASP A 3 -15.69 12.37 -16.59
C ASP A 3 -14.20 12.00 -16.67
N ARG A 4 -13.74 11.17 -15.74
CA ARG A 4 -12.35 10.72 -15.60
C ARG A 4 -12.27 9.40 -14.84
N PRO A 5 -11.13 8.70 -14.85
CA PRO A 5 -10.90 7.55 -13.99
C PRO A 5 -11.12 7.89 -12.51
N ARG A 6 -11.79 6.98 -11.78
CA ARG A 6 -12.12 7.15 -10.35
C ARG A 6 -12.18 5.81 -9.64
N ASN A 7 -11.87 5.83 -8.37
CA ASN A 7 -12.18 4.76 -7.43
C ASN A 7 -13.41 5.20 -6.63
N LEU A 8 -14.49 4.42 -6.69
CA LEU A 8 -15.76 4.75 -6.06
C LEU A 8 -16.21 3.62 -5.13
N SER A 9 -16.82 3.98 -4.03
CA SER A 9 -17.63 3.09 -3.21
C SER A 9 -19.10 3.45 -3.42
N ILE A 10 -19.92 2.47 -3.80
CA ILE A 10 -21.35 2.63 -4.04
C ILE A 10 -22.09 1.90 -2.92
N GLU A 11 -22.78 2.65 -2.10
CA GLU A 11 -23.52 2.15 -0.95
C GLU A 11 -25.02 2.27 -1.21
N VAL A 12 -25.74 1.22 -0.86
CA VAL A 12 -27.19 1.19 -0.96
C VAL A 12 -27.78 1.31 0.44
N ASN A 13 -28.63 2.31 0.67
CA ASN A 13 -29.26 2.58 1.97
C ASN A 13 -28.26 2.79 3.13
N GLY A 14 -27.05 3.29 2.82
CA GLY A 14 -26.01 3.53 3.82
C GLY A 14 -25.35 2.26 4.36
N ASP A 15 -25.53 1.12 3.70
CA ASP A 15 -24.84 -0.14 4.07
C ASP A 15 -23.41 -0.12 3.56
N ILE A 16 -22.49 0.10 4.49
CA ILE A 16 -21.05 0.17 4.21
C ILE A 16 -20.40 -1.21 4.11
N PHE A 17 -21.08 -2.30 4.50
CA PHE A 17 -20.53 -3.65 4.51
C PHE A 17 -20.89 -4.45 3.26
N HIS A 18 -22.03 -4.14 2.63
CA HIS A 18 -22.47 -4.76 1.38
C HIS A 18 -22.45 -3.75 0.24
N ASN A 19 -21.35 -3.05 0.07
CA ASN A 19 -21.16 -2.04 -0.95
C ASN A 19 -20.41 -2.59 -2.18
N LEU A 20 -20.47 -1.85 -3.27
CA LEU A 20 -19.73 -2.12 -4.49
C LEU A 20 -18.57 -1.14 -4.64
N HIS A 21 -17.34 -1.64 -4.73
CA HIS A 21 -16.20 -0.85 -5.17
C HIS A 21 -16.12 -0.87 -6.70
N LEU A 22 -16.33 0.30 -7.30
CA LEU A 22 -16.22 0.48 -8.75
C LEU A 22 -14.90 1.17 -9.08
N PHE A 23 -14.00 0.44 -9.73
CA PHE A 23 -12.71 0.95 -10.17
C PHE A 23 -12.74 1.30 -11.66
N ALA A 24 -13.12 2.53 -11.99
CA ALA A 24 -13.01 3.06 -13.34
C ALA A 24 -11.55 3.39 -13.65
N ASN A 25 -10.80 2.39 -14.10
CA ASN A 25 -9.37 2.52 -14.35
C ASN A 25 -9.06 3.40 -15.57
N PRO A 26 -7.89 4.07 -15.61
CA PRO A 26 -7.37 4.63 -16.85
C PRO A 26 -7.08 3.53 -17.88
N ILE A 27 -6.99 3.93 -19.16
CA ILE A 27 -6.59 3.03 -20.24
C ILE A 27 -5.23 2.41 -19.88
N ASP A 28 -5.11 1.11 -20.10
CA ASP A 28 -3.87 0.38 -19.84
C ASP A 28 -2.87 0.57 -20.99
N GLU A 29 -2.02 1.58 -20.84
CA GLU A 29 -0.96 1.87 -21.81
C GLU A 29 0.22 0.88 -21.71
N ASN A 30 0.30 0.12 -20.61
CA ASN A 30 1.37 -0.85 -20.34
C ASN A 30 1.06 -2.27 -20.84
N ARG A 31 -0.10 -2.47 -21.48
CA ARG A 31 -0.47 -3.78 -22.04
C ARG A 31 0.59 -4.27 -23.02
N PRO A 32 1.16 -5.47 -22.82
CA PRO A 32 2.19 -6.00 -23.69
C PRO A 32 1.71 -6.14 -25.14
N LYS A 33 2.46 -5.57 -26.09
CA LYS A 33 2.20 -5.71 -27.52
C LYS A 33 2.69 -7.03 -28.08
N LYS A 34 3.69 -7.64 -27.44
CA LYS A 34 4.28 -8.94 -27.80
C LYS A 34 4.30 -9.84 -26.57
N LEU A 35 3.60 -10.97 -26.61
CA LEU A 35 3.53 -11.92 -25.50
C LEU A 35 4.76 -12.85 -25.44
N LYS A 36 5.51 -12.96 -26.54
CA LYS A 36 6.74 -13.78 -26.62
C LYS A 36 8.01 -12.95 -26.38
N ASP A 37 8.01 -12.15 -25.33
CA ASP A 37 9.22 -11.44 -24.88
C ASP A 37 9.88 -12.26 -23.77
N LYS A 38 11.19 -12.52 -23.89
CA LYS A 38 11.98 -13.26 -22.88
C LYS A 38 12.00 -12.58 -21.50
N ASN A 39 11.72 -11.30 -21.44
CA ASN A 39 11.68 -10.52 -20.20
C ASN A 39 10.27 -10.40 -19.63
N LEU A 40 9.25 -10.95 -20.28
CA LEU A 40 7.86 -10.91 -19.86
C LEU A 40 7.44 -12.24 -19.22
N ILE A 41 6.87 -12.16 -18.04
CA ILE A 41 6.11 -13.22 -17.37
C ILE A 41 4.64 -12.82 -17.52
N TYR A 42 3.86 -13.57 -18.30
CA TYR A 42 2.49 -13.19 -18.64
C TYR A 42 1.48 -14.18 -18.04
N PHE A 43 0.52 -13.65 -17.29
CA PHE A 43 -0.63 -14.40 -16.80
C PHE A 43 -1.86 -14.01 -17.64
N ALA A 44 -2.34 -14.95 -18.46
CA ALA A 44 -3.55 -14.80 -19.25
C ALA A 44 -4.82 -14.81 -18.36
N PRO A 45 -5.99 -14.37 -18.88
CA PRO A 45 -7.25 -14.53 -18.14
C PRO A 45 -7.45 -15.97 -17.66
N GLY A 46 -7.90 -16.13 -16.40
CA GLY A 46 -8.09 -17.43 -15.75
C GLY A 46 -7.39 -17.48 -14.38
N ILE A 47 -7.47 -18.64 -13.73
CA ILE A 47 -6.89 -18.86 -12.40
C ILE A 47 -5.51 -19.49 -12.56
N HIS A 48 -4.53 -18.92 -11.88
CA HIS A 48 -3.13 -19.36 -11.88
C HIS A 48 -2.66 -19.61 -10.45
N GLN A 49 -2.35 -20.86 -10.12
CA GLN A 49 -1.72 -21.20 -8.85
C GLN A 49 -0.20 -21.08 -8.99
N LEU A 50 0.45 -20.28 -8.14
CA LEU A 50 1.90 -20.19 -8.15
C LEU A 50 2.53 -21.41 -7.49
N PRO A 51 3.56 -22.02 -8.10
CA PRO A 51 4.33 -23.07 -7.45
C PRO A 51 4.94 -22.57 -6.13
N GLY A 52 4.67 -23.28 -5.02
CA GLY A 52 5.13 -22.87 -3.69
C GLY A 52 4.58 -21.51 -3.24
N ASP A 53 3.41 -21.12 -3.76
CA ASP A 53 2.67 -19.90 -3.41
C ASP A 53 3.46 -18.59 -3.60
N THR A 54 4.58 -18.61 -4.32
CA THR A 54 5.42 -17.42 -4.48
C THR A 54 6.14 -17.37 -5.81
N LEU A 55 6.07 -16.22 -6.47
CA LEU A 55 6.89 -15.86 -7.62
C LEU A 55 7.89 -14.78 -7.21
N ASN A 56 9.17 -15.13 -7.08
CA ASN A 56 10.23 -14.14 -6.96
C ASN A 56 10.63 -13.66 -8.36
N VAL A 57 10.37 -12.38 -8.62
CA VAL A 57 10.61 -11.78 -9.95
C VAL A 57 12.08 -11.41 -10.09
N PRO A 58 12.81 -12.00 -11.08
CA PRO A 58 14.19 -11.64 -11.31
C PRO A 58 14.36 -10.19 -11.79
N SER A 59 15.52 -9.60 -11.55
CA SER A 59 15.86 -8.26 -12.05
C SER A 59 15.67 -8.14 -13.56
N GLY A 60 15.20 -6.98 -14.00
CA GLY A 60 14.96 -6.66 -15.41
C GLY A 60 13.71 -7.33 -16.01
N LYS A 61 12.93 -8.04 -15.23
CA LYS A 61 11.69 -8.69 -15.71
C LYS A 61 10.47 -7.81 -15.52
N THR A 62 9.50 -8.04 -16.40
CA THR A 62 8.15 -7.52 -16.29
C THR A 62 7.19 -8.69 -16.05
N VAL A 63 6.38 -8.59 -15.00
CA VAL A 63 5.21 -9.44 -14.80
C VAL A 63 3.99 -8.68 -15.29
N TYR A 64 3.14 -9.32 -16.08
CA TYR A 64 1.88 -8.74 -16.49
C TYR A 64 0.73 -9.70 -16.19
N VAL A 65 -0.18 -9.27 -15.33
CA VAL A 65 -1.38 -10.02 -14.95
C VAL A 65 -2.56 -9.40 -15.69
N ALA A 66 -3.06 -10.10 -16.71
CA ALA A 66 -4.12 -9.60 -17.59
C ALA A 66 -5.43 -9.38 -16.81
N GLY A 67 -6.30 -8.49 -17.31
CA GLY A 67 -7.66 -8.39 -16.81
C GLY A 67 -8.38 -9.73 -16.91
N GLY A 68 -9.04 -10.16 -15.81
CA GLY A 68 -9.63 -11.50 -15.67
C GLY A 68 -8.66 -12.61 -15.29
N ALA A 69 -7.39 -12.32 -15.09
CA ALA A 69 -6.45 -13.25 -14.45
C ALA A 69 -6.50 -13.11 -12.93
N ILE A 70 -6.52 -14.24 -12.24
CA ILE A 70 -6.41 -14.36 -10.78
C ILE A 70 -5.17 -15.19 -10.48
N VAL A 71 -4.15 -14.55 -9.92
CA VAL A 71 -2.93 -15.23 -9.48
C VAL A 71 -3.04 -15.51 -7.99
N ARG A 72 -3.10 -16.79 -7.64
CA ARG A 72 -3.08 -17.27 -6.25
C ARG A 72 -1.66 -17.46 -5.79
N GLY A 73 -1.28 -16.69 -4.77
CA GLY A 73 0.07 -16.62 -4.23
C GLY A 73 0.58 -15.19 -4.15
N CYS A 74 1.87 -15.03 -3.89
CA CYS A 74 2.53 -13.73 -3.75
C CYS A 74 3.53 -13.49 -4.89
N ILE A 75 3.48 -12.33 -5.55
CA ILE A 75 4.47 -11.85 -6.50
C ILE A 75 5.43 -10.94 -5.76
N ARG A 76 6.72 -11.26 -5.74
CA ARG A 76 7.73 -10.56 -4.96
C ARG A 76 8.88 -10.05 -5.82
N ALA A 77 9.28 -8.80 -5.58
CA ALA A 77 10.61 -8.31 -5.95
C ALA A 77 11.50 -8.41 -4.70
N VAL A 78 12.44 -9.33 -4.68
CA VAL A 78 13.36 -9.56 -3.54
C VAL A 78 14.80 -9.45 -4.01
N ASN A 79 15.58 -8.54 -3.40
CA ASN A 79 16.96 -8.24 -3.79
C ASN A 79 17.08 -7.97 -5.31
N ALA A 80 16.04 -7.37 -5.90
CA ALA A 80 15.90 -7.18 -7.34
C ALA A 80 15.99 -5.71 -7.74
N ARG A 81 16.27 -5.50 -9.03
CA ARG A 81 16.29 -4.15 -9.64
C ARG A 81 15.57 -4.16 -10.98
N ASP A 82 15.02 -2.99 -11.35
CA ASP A 82 14.41 -2.77 -12.67
C ASP A 82 13.26 -3.77 -12.95
N VAL A 83 12.37 -3.97 -11.97
CA VAL A 83 11.23 -4.88 -12.06
C VAL A 83 9.95 -4.09 -12.27
N LYS A 84 9.09 -4.61 -13.15
CA LYS A 84 7.72 -4.09 -13.34
C LYS A 84 6.70 -5.19 -13.03
N ILE A 85 5.66 -4.87 -12.25
CA ILE A 85 4.54 -5.76 -11.95
C ILE A 85 3.26 -5.02 -12.36
N LEU A 86 2.65 -5.43 -13.46
CA LEU A 86 1.67 -4.64 -14.18
C LEU A 86 0.40 -5.43 -14.46
N GLY A 87 -0.68 -4.74 -14.77
CA GLY A 87 -1.89 -5.36 -15.33
C GLY A 87 -3.19 -4.82 -14.75
N ARG A 88 -4.25 -5.59 -14.96
CA ARG A 88 -5.61 -5.30 -14.49
C ARG A 88 -6.26 -6.53 -13.83
N GLY A 89 -5.47 -7.55 -13.53
CA GLY A 89 -5.91 -8.74 -12.82
C GLY A 89 -5.75 -8.64 -11.31
N GLU A 90 -5.86 -9.78 -10.66
CA GLU A 90 -5.81 -9.92 -9.21
C GLU A 90 -4.61 -10.78 -8.78
N VAL A 91 -4.00 -10.40 -7.65
CA VAL A 91 -2.91 -11.17 -7.03
C VAL A 91 -3.18 -11.25 -5.53
N HIS A 92 -3.45 -12.44 -5.03
CA HIS A 92 -3.67 -12.64 -3.61
C HIS A 92 -3.24 -14.05 -3.16
N PRO A 93 -2.63 -14.16 -1.96
CA PRO A 93 -2.29 -15.48 -1.40
C PRO A 93 -3.54 -16.25 -0.98
N GLU A 94 -3.43 -17.54 -0.85
CA GLU A 94 -4.41 -18.33 -0.11
C GLU A 94 -4.22 -18.04 1.39
N GLY A 95 -5.19 -17.34 2.00
CA GLY A 95 -5.13 -16.96 3.40
C GLY A 95 -4.60 -15.54 3.63
N ARG A 96 -3.82 -15.36 4.70
CA ARG A 96 -3.31 -14.06 5.13
C ARG A 96 -2.01 -13.70 4.41
N GLY A 97 -1.75 -12.42 4.24
CA GLY A 97 -0.48 -11.89 3.76
C GLY A 97 -0.59 -11.00 2.53
N ALA A 98 0.53 -10.55 2.05
CA ALA A 98 0.63 -9.66 0.92
C ALA A 98 0.59 -10.42 -0.41
N GLY A 99 -0.29 -10.00 -1.34
CA GLY A 99 -0.24 -10.54 -2.70
C GLY A 99 0.95 -9.99 -3.50
N ILE A 100 1.40 -8.77 -3.20
CA ILE A 100 2.59 -8.17 -3.80
C ILE A 100 3.52 -7.69 -2.70
N SER A 101 4.83 -7.92 -2.81
CA SER A 101 5.82 -7.44 -1.85
C SER A 101 7.10 -6.95 -2.54
N ILE A 102 7.67 -5.86 -2.03
CA ILE A 102 8.90 -5.26 -2.54
C ILE A 102 9.91 -5.26 -1.38
N ILE A 103 10.98 -6.03 -1.50
CA ILE A 103 11.91 -6.35 -0.42
C ILE A 103 13.34 -6.11 -0.88
N ASN A 104 14.10 -5.24 -0.18
CA ASN A 104 15.50 -4.95 -0.46
C ASN A 104 15.79 -4.72 -1.96
N SER A 105 14.90 -3.96 -2.62
CA SER A 105 14.89 -3.84 -4.08
C SER A 105 14.97 -2.39 -4.52
N ARG A 106 15.31 -2.18 -5.80
CA ARG A 106 15.51 -0.83 -6.34
C ARG A 106 14.90 -0.69 -7.73
N ASN A 107 14.34 0.51 -8.02
CA ASN A 107 13.69 0.84 -9.29
C ASN A 107 12.57 -0.16 -9.63
N ILE A 108 11.56 -0.18 -8.78
CA ILE A 108 10.42 -1.09 -8.90
C ILE A 108 9.18 -0.29 -9.28
N TYR A 109 8.43 -0.78 -10.24
CA TYR A 109 7.19 -0.16 -10.70
C TYR A 109 6.04 -1.17 -10.65
N VAL A 110 4.99 -0.86 -9.88
CA VAL A 110 3.77 -1.68 -9.76
C VAL A 110 2.57 -0.87 -10.23
N GLU A 111 1.74 -1.43 -11.13
CA GLU A 111 0.58 -0.68 -11.62
C GLU A 111 -0.66 -1.55 -11.88
N GLY A 112 -1.80 -1.05 -11.41
CA GLY A 112 -3.13 -1.38 -11.92
C GLY A 112 -3.80 -2.60 -11.32
N LEU A 113 -3.12 -3.34 -10.48
CA LEU A 113 -3.55 -4.62 -9.94
C LEU A 113 -4.48 -4.45 -8.72
N ILE A 114 -5.27 -5.49 -8.47
CA ILE A 114 -5.98 -5.69 -7.20
C ILE A 114 -5.17 -6.69 -6.38
N THR A 115 -4.95 -6.39 -5.11
CA THR A 115 -4.16 -7.24 -4.20
C THR A 115 -4.68 -7.13 -2.77
N THR A 116 -4.17 -7.94 -1.85
CA THR A 116 -4.48 -7.83 -0.42
C THR A 116 -3.66 -6.73 0.25
N GLN A 117 -2.35 -6.78 0.10
CA GLN A 117 -1.38 -5.82 0.62
C GLN A 117 -0.26 -5.63 -0.41
N CYS A 118 0.44 -4.47 -0.35
CA CYS A 118 1.61 -4.19 -1.18
C CYS A 118 2.71 -3.46 -0.37
N PRO A 119 3.32 -4.12 0.62
CA PRO A 119 4.37 -3.53 1.44
C PRO A 119 5.69 -3.34 0.69
N THR A 120 6.42 -2.31 1.10
CA THR A 120 7.76 -1.95 0.62
C THR A 120 8.73 -1.91 1.81
N GLY A 121 9.73 -2.78 1.84
CA GLY A 121 10.72 -2.84 2.91
C GLY A 121 12.16 -2.84 2.42
N GLY A 122 13.03 -2.04 3.07
CA GLY A 122 14.45 -1.96 2.75
C GLY A 122 14.77 -1.52 1.31
N SER A 123 13.89 -0.78 0.67
CA SER A 123 13.91 -0.56 -0.77
C SER A 123 14.08 0.91 -1.15
N ASP A 124 14.42 1.17 -2.40
CA ASP A 124 14.65 2.53 -2.92
C ASP A 124 14.05 2.69 -4.32
N SER A 125 13.54 3.87 -4.63
CA SER A 125 12.98 4.21 -5.94
C SER A 125 11.83 3.27 -6.35
N VAL A 126 10.77 3.26 -5.55
CA VAL A 126 9.58 2.42 -5.74
C VAL A 126 8.40 3.29 -6.14
N THR A 127 7.71 2.91 -7.21
CA THR A 127 6.45 3.55 -7.62
C THR A 127 5.33 2.51 -7.64
N ILE A 128 4.26 2.78 -6.90
CA ILE A 128 3.04 1.97 -6.86
C ILE A 128 1.90 2.86 -7.33
N ARG A 129 1.35 2.54 -8.50
CA ARG A 129 0.34 3.37 -9.16
C ARG A 129 -0.94 2.60 -9.42
N ASN A 130 -2.09 3.24 -9.13
CA ASN A 130 -3.41 2.67 -9.44
C ASN A 130 -3.61 1.23 -8.93
N VAL A 131 -2.96 0.86 -7.82
CA VAL A 131 -3.13 -0.45 -7.16
C VAL A 131 -4.25 -0.36 -6.14
N LYS A 132 -5.02 -1.43 -6.01
CA LYS A 132 -6.10 -1.56 -5.02
C LYS A 132 -5.71 -2.61 -4.00
N ALA A 133 -5.55 -2.22 -2.75
CA ALA A 133 -5.30 -3.11 -1.63
C ALA A 133 -6.60 -3.31 -0.85
N VAL A 134 -7.08 -4.55 -0.81
CA VAL A 134 -8.31 -4.90 -0.10
C VAL A 134 -8.06 -6.11 0.77
N SER A 135 -8.26 -5.95 2.08
CA SER A 135 -8.04 -7.02 3.07
C SER A 135 -9.18 -7.09 4.07
N SER A 136 -9.44 -8.28 4.61
CA SER A 136 -10.53 -8.56 5.55
C SER A 136 -10.13 -9.48 6.71
N TYR A 137 -8.83 -9.60 6.99
CA TYR A 137 -8.28 -10.45 8.06
C TYR A 137 -7.43 -9.62 9.02
N GLY A 138 -7.20 -10.08 10.25
CA GLY A 138 -6.37 -9.37 11.23
C GLY A 138 -4.94 -9.12 10.71
N TRP A 139 -4.39 -7.93 10.97
CA TRP A 139 -3.14 -7.39 10.41
C TRP A 139 -3.17 -7.32 8.88
N GLY A 140 -4.31 -6.97 8.35
CA GLY A 140 -4.54 -6.81 6.92
C GLY A 140 -4.26 -5.38 6.47
N ASP A 141 -3.02 -4.92 6.60
CA ASP A 141 -2.58 -3.59 6.21
C ASP A 141 -2.63 -3.40 4.67
N GLY A 142 -2.39 -2.19 4.22
CA GLY A 142 -2.40 -1.86 2.78
C GLY A 142 -1.00 -1.62 2.21
N MET A 143 -0.60 -0.35 2.20
CA MET A 143 0.61 0.18 1.56
C MET A 143 1.65 0.57 2.62
N ASN A 144 2.32 -0.40 3.21
CA ASN A 144 3.31 -0.14 4.25
C ASN A 144 4.69 0.17 3.67
N VAL A 145 5.41 1.05 4.37
CA VAL A 145 6.80 1.41 4.06
C VAL A 145 7.66 1.17 5.29
N PHE A 146 8.66 0.31 5.17
CA PHE A 146 9.61 -0.01 6.23
C PHE A 146 11.02 0.33 5.77
N ALA A 147 11.76 1.17 6.49
CA ALA A 147 13.16 1.49 6.22
C ALA A 147 13.47 1.71 4.72
N SER A 148 12.64 2.48 4.00
CA SER A 148 12.72 2.65 2.55
C SER A 148 12.74 4.11 2.14
N ASN A 149 13.30 4.39 0.95
CA ASN A 149 13.44 5.74 0.45
C ASN A 149 12.86 5.90 -0.96
N ASN A 150 12.47 7.15 -1.31
CA ASN A 150 11.97 7.50 -2.63
C ASN A 150 10.80 6.62 -3.08
N VAL A 151 9.75 6.56 -2.24
CA VAL A 151 8.55 5.75 -2.49
C VAL A 151 7.40 6.65 -2.91
N LEU A 152 6.77 6.33 -4.04
CA LEU A 152 5.61 7.03 -4.55
C LEU A 152 4.40 6.10 -4.64
N PHE A 153 3.31 6.45 -3.96
CA PHE A 153 1.98 5.90 -4.17
C PHE A 153 1.15 6.94 -4.93
N ASP A 154 0.59 6.58 -6.08
CA ASP A 154 -0.21 7.48 -6.91
C ASP A 154 -1.50 6.82 -7.38
N GLY A 155 -2.64 7.40 -6.99
CA GLY A 155 -3.96 6.90 -7.38
C GLY A 155 -4.31 5.52 -6.80
N VAL A 156 -3.78 5.16 -5.65
CA VAL A 156 -4.08 3.87 -4.99
C VAL A 156 -5.44 3.92 -4.31
N PHE A 157 -6.04 2.75 -4.13
CA PHE A 157 -7.22 2.55 -3.30
C PHE A 157 -6.87 1.53 -2.21
N CYS A 158 -7.18 1.88 -0.98
CA CYS A 158 -7.00 0.98 0.16
C CYS A 158 -8.33 0.83 0.90
N ARG A 159 -8.80 -0.40 1.08
CA ARG A 159 -9.80 -0.76 2.08
C ARG A 159 -9.25 -1.91 2.91
N ASN A 160 -8.82 -1.60 4.11
CA ASN A 160 -8.02 -2.51 4.90
C ASN A 160 -8.63 -2.75 6.28
N SER A 161 -8.42 -3.96 6.76
CA SER A 161 -8.84 -4.41 8.10
C SER A 161 -7.78 -4.13 9.17
N ASP A 162 -6.78 -3.33 8.81
CA ASP A 162 -5.77 -2.71 9.65
C ASP A 162 -5.30 -1.43 8.93
N ASP A 163 -4.10 -0.91 9.20
CA ASP A 163 -3.61 0.36 8.63
C ASP A 163 -3.63 0.38 7.09
N CYS A 164 -4.24 1.39 6.47
CA CYS A 164 -4.20 1.53 5.01
C CYS A 164 -2.79 1.85 4.52
N THR A 165 -2.04 2.69 5.25
CA THR A 165 -0.63 2.98 4.96
C THR A 165 0.13 3.32 6.23
N THR A 166 1.33 2.77 6.34
CA THR A 166 2.26 3.08 7.43
C THR A 166 3.61 3.53 6.89
N VAL A 167 4.31 4.36 7.65
CA VAL A 167 5.73 4.63 7.47
C VAL A 167 6.43 4.35 8.79
N TYR A 168 7.19 3.28 8.83
CA TYR A 168 7.96 2.85 9.98
C TYR A 168 9.45 2.85 9.66
N ALA A 169 10.26 3.17 10.65
CA ALA A 169 11.71 2.98 10.61
C ALA A 169 12.05 1.47 10.71
N THR A 170 12.92 1.06 11.61
CA THR A 170 13.21 -0.37 11.80
C THR A 170 11.96 -1.15 12.16
N ARG A 171 11.56 -2.08 11.28
CA ARG A 171 10.42 -2.98 11.49
C ARG A 171 10.54 -4.22 10.61
N MET A 172 10.00 -5.37 11.07
CA MET A 172 9.90 -6.62 10.30
C MET A 172 11.23 -7.12 9.72
N GLY A 173 12.36 -6.86 10.39
CA GLY A 173 13.70 -7.22 9.92
C GLY A 173 14.32 -6.23 8.93
N PHE A 174 13.63 -5.14 8.60
CA PHE A 174 14.20 -4.00 7.86
C PHE A 174 14.75 -2.99 8.86
N HIS A 175 15.88 -2.36 8.54
CA HIS A 175 16.58 -1.44 9.45
C HIS A 175 16.88 -0.11 8.77
N GLY A 176 16.65 0.98 9.48
CA GLY A 176 16.92 2.34 9.04
C GLY A 176 15.69 3.24 9.03
N GLY A 177 15.87 4.50 8.67
CA GLY A 177 14.79 5.46 8.53
C GLY A 177 14.08 5.40 7.18
N CYS A 178 13.11 6.31 6.98
CA CYS A 178 12.41 6.48 5.72
C CYS A 178 12.55 7.92 5.22
N ARG A 179 12.76 8.10 3.90
CA ARG A 179 12.88 9.44 3.30
C ARG A 179 12.15 9.54 1.97
N ASN A 180 11.60 10.73 1.72
CA ASN A 180 10.95 11.05 0.44
C ASN A 180 9.83 10.05 0.10
N VAL A 181 8.88 9.87 1.01
CA VAL A 181 7.68 9.06 0.78
C VAL A 181 6.54 9.98 0.41
N THR A 182 5.92 9.73 -0.73
CA THR A 182 4.76 10.51 -1.20
C THR A 182 3.59 9.59 -1.47
N MET A 183 2.41 9.92 -0.92
CA MET A 183 1.13 9.36 -1.35
C MET A 183 0.27 10.48 -1.92
N GLN A 184 -0.28 10.26 -3.10
CA GLN A 184 -1.11 11.27 -3.76
C GLN A 184 -2.29 10.68 -4.53
N ASN A 185 -3.33 11.52 -4.75
CA ASN A 185 -4.49 11.19 -5.58
C ASN A 185 -5.17 9.88 -5.19
N SER A 186 -5.21 9.56 -3.90
CA SER A 186 -5.54 8.22 -3.41
C SER A 186 -6.80 8.22 -2.55
N THR A 187 -7.40 7.06 -2.41
CA THR A 187 -8.63 6.85 -1.63
C THR A 187 -8.36 5.79 -0.56
N LEU A 188 -8.66 6.12 0.69
CA LEU A 188 -8.36 5.26 1.84
C LEU A 188 -9.64 4.99 2.65
N TRP A 189 -9.76 3.76 3.13
CA TRP A 189 -10.83 3.30 4.01
C TRP A 189 -10.25 2.33 5.04
N ALA A 190 -10.09 2.77 6.26
CA ALA A 190 -9.63 1.90 7.34
C ALA A 190 -10.84 1.31 8.07
N ASP A 191 -11.17 0.05 7.80
CA ASP A 191 -12.22 -0.66 8.55
C ASP A 191 -11.83 -0.85 10.01
N VAL A 192 -10.52 -0.94 10.27
CA VAL A 192 -9.88 -0.92 11.59
C VAL A 192 -8.56 -0.16 11.45
N ALA A 193 -8.08 0.46 12.55
CA ALA A 193 -6.84 1.21 12.66
C ALA A 193 -6.79 2.47 11.77
N HIS A 194 -5.73 2.77 11.05
CA HIS A 194 -5.46 4.10 10.53
C HIS A 194 -5.52 4.19 9.00
N PRO A 195 -6.10 5.26 8.45
CA PRO A 195 -5.87 5.59 7.05
C PRO A 195 -4.40 5.96 6.79
N ILE A 196 -3.79 6.79 7.65
CA ILE A 196 -2.38 7.21 7.56
C ILE A 196 -1.73 7.14 8.92
N PHE A 197 -0.68 6.33 9.04
CA PHE A 197 0.07 6.16 10.27
C PHE A 197 1.58 6.30 10.06
N ILE A 198 2.23 7.17 10.84
CA ILE A 198 3.66 7.47 10.74
C ILE A 198 4.29 7.31 12.12
N GLY A 199 5.41 6.61 12.18
CA GLY A 199 6.19 6.45 13.40
C GLY A 199 5.91 5.14 14.11
N LEU A 200 5.88 5.16 15.46
CA LEU A 200 5.75 4.08 16.43
C LEU A 200 6.97 3.15 16.46
N HIS A 201 7.24 2.43 15.36
CA HIS A 201 8.30 1.42 15.33
C HIS A 201 9.63 1.96 14.81
N GLY A 202 10.70 1.55 15.47
CA GLY A 202 12.08 1.88 15.15
C GLY A 202 13.06 0.99 15.91
N ASP A 203 14.26 1.48 16.09
CA ASP A 203 15.31 0.85 16.87
C ASP A 203 15.71 1.80 18.02
N VAL A 204 15.47 1.39 19.25
CA VAL A 204 15.71 2.21 20.45
C VAL A 204 17.17 2.63 20.63
N ASP A 205 18.10 1.86 20.06
CA ASP A 205 19.53 2.11 20.11
C ASP A 205 20.02 2.99 18.94
N ARG A 206 19.11 3.40 18.04
CA ARG A 206 19.41 4.21 16.86
C ARG A 206 18.51 5.44 16.81
N ASN A 207 19.07 6.56 16.44
CA ASN A 207 18.30 7.78 16.17
C ASN A 207 17.86 7.76 14.70
N GLU A 208 16.82 6.99 14.39
CA GLU A 208 16.32 6.84 13.01
C GLU A 208 15.46 8.03 12.61
N VAL A 209 15.52 8.39 11.34
CA VAL A 209 14.84 9.58 10.82
C VAL A 209 13.81 9.19 9.75
N MET A 210 12.57 9.62 9.96
CA MET A 210 11.52 9.61 8.96
C MET A 210 11.27 11.04 8.50
N GLU A 211 11.60 11.36 7.24
CA GLU A 211 11.56 12.74 6.77
C GLU A 211 11.07 12.91 5.33
N ASN A 212 10.58 14.10 5.03
CA ASN A 212 10.04 14.47 3.72
C ASN A 212 8.89 13.56 3.30
N LEU A 213 7.90 13.44 4.17
CA LEU A 213 6.72 12.63 3.96
C LEU A 213 5.57 13.51 3.50
N THR A 214 4.99 13.22 2.33
CA THR A 214 3.93 14.05 1.74
C THR A 214 2.70 13.22 1.42
N TYR A 215 1.56 13.64 1.93
CA TYR A 215 0.24 13.11 1.63
C TYR A 215 -0.60 14.22 1.02
N ARG A 216 -1.01 14.06 -0.24
CA ARG A 216 -1.77 15.12 -0.93
C ARG A 216 -2.88 14.59 -1.82
N ASN A 217 -3.98 15.31 -1.89
CA ASN A 217 -5.17 14.93 -2.66
C ASN A 217 -5.65 13.53 -2.26
N ILE A 218 -5.94 13.34 -0.97
CA ILE A 218 -6.38 12.05 -0.41
C ILE A 218 -7.82 12.16 0.03
N ASP A 219 -8.64 11.20 -0.39
CA ASP A 219 -9.98 11.00 0.12
C ASP A 219 -9.97 9.86 1.15
N ILE A 220 -10.30 10.15 2.40
CA ILE A 220 -10.51 9.16 3.46
C ILE A 220 -12.00 8.96 3.59
N LEU A 221 -12.51 7.80 3.18
CA LEU A 221 -13.93 7.52 3.15
C LEU A 221 -14.48 7.14 4.53
N ASP A 222 -13.69 6.37 5.28
CA ASP A 222 -14.06 5.97 6.64
C ASP A 222 -12.82 5.63 7.48
N HIS A 223 -12.97 5.73 8.79
CA HIS A 223 -11.95 5.41 9.79
C HIS A 223 -12.59 4.83 11.04
N ARG A 224 -11.97 3.82 11.60
CA ARG A 224 -12.37 3.25 12.88
C ARG A 224 -11.15 2.75 13.65
N GLU A 225 -10.76 3.48 14.70
CA GLU A 225 -9.74 3.05 15.66
C GLU A 225 -10.33 3.07 17.08
N MET A 226 -10.39 1.91 17.69
CA MET A 226 -10.98 1.73 19.02
C MET A 226 -10.02 2.06 20.15
N GLN A 227 -8.71 1.96 19.90
CA GLN A 227 -7.66 2.19 20.89
C GLN A 227 -7.45 3.69 21.07
N VAL A 228 -7.94 4.25 22.18
CA VAL A 228 -7.99 5.70 22.45
C VAL A 228 -6.65 6.40 22.22
N ASP A 229 -5.54 5.76 22.60
CA ASP A 229 -4.21 6.35 22.47
C ASP A 229 -3.69 6.38 21.03
N TYR A 230 -4.25 5.57 20.14
CA TYR A 230 -3.85 5.47 18.73
C TYR A 230 -4.80 6.15 17.76
N GLN A 231 -5.96 6.60 18.20
CA GLN A 231 -6.98 7.21 17.33
C GLN A 231 -6.43 8.37 16.51
N GLY A 232 -6.60 8.34 15.19
CA GLY A 232 -6.25 9.43 14.29
C GLY A 232 -6.34 9.03 12.83
N CYS A 233 -7.12 9.78 12.04
CA CYS A 233 -7.10 9.64 10.59
C CYS A 233 -5.73 9.99 10.02
N LEU A 234 -5.10 11.02 10.58
CA LEU A 234 -3.74 11.47 10.31
C LEU A 234 -2.94 11.30 11.60
N ALA A 235 -2.24 10.19 11.75
CA ALA A 235 -1.54 9.87 12.96
C ALA A 235 -0.01 9.94 12.77
N ILE A 236 0.66 10.68 13.66
CA ILE A 236 2.11 10.70 13.80
C ILE A 236 2.41 10.35 15.25
N ASN A 237 2.80 9.11 15.46
CA ASN A 237 3.09 8.56 16.78
C ASN A 237 4.57 8.16 16.85
N ALA A 238 5.45 9.13 17.10
CA ALA A 238 6.88 8.85 17.17
C ALA A 238 7.21 8.02 18.42
N GLY A 239 7.94 6.93 18.24
CA GLY A 239 8.42 6.02 19.30
C GLY A 239 9.82 5.51 18.99
N ASP A 240 10.39 4.68 19.86
CA ASP A 240 11.67 4.00 19.66
C ASP A 240 12.81 4.94 19.21
N ASN A 241 12.93 6.13 19.83
CA ASN A 241 13.91 7.17 19.49
C ASN A 241 13.85 7.70 18.04
N ASN A 242 12.73 7.53 17.37
CA ASN A 242 12.54 8.04 16.02
C ASN A 242 12.40 9.56 15.99
N LEU A 243 13.02 10.20 15.02
CA LEU A 243 12.77 11.58 14.65
C LEU A 243 11.86 11.63 13.41
N VAL A 244 10.66 12.18 13.58
CA VAL A 244 9.75 12.45 12.45
C VAL A 244 9.78 13.94 12.14
N ARG A 245 10.07 14.32 10.89
CA ARG A 245 10.13 15.74 10.48
C ARG A 245 9.74 15.95 9.02
N ASN A 246 9.39 17.19 8.67
CA ASN A 246 8.98 17.57 7.33
C ASN A 246 7.84 16.70 6.78
N VAL A 247 6.79 16.54 7.58
CA VAL A 247 5.56 15.86 7.19
C VAL A 247 4.56 16.89 6.69
N ARG A 248 3.97 16.63 5.53
CA ARG A 248 3.00 17.52 4.89
C ARG A 248 1.73 16.76 4.55
N PHE A 249 0.61 17.28 5.03
CA PHE A 249 -0.74 16.88 4.63
C PHE A 249 -1.36 18.02 3.84
N GLU A 250 -1.83 17.76 2.64
CA GLU A 250 -2.34 18.78 1.71
C GLU A 250 -3.57 18.27 0.98
N ASN A 251 -4.64 19.02 1.02
CA ASN A 251 -5.93 18.68 0.38
C ASN A 251 -6.38 17.26 0.75
N ILE A 252 -6.59 17.05 2.06
CA ILE A 252 -7.11 15.81 2.62
C ILE A 252 -8.60 16.01 2.89
N ARG A 253 -9.43 15.18 2.28
CA ARG A 253 -10.86 15.14 2.52
C ARG A 253 -11.20 13.91 3.37
N ILE A 254 -11.89 14.09 4.47
CA ILE A 254 -12.35 13.02 5.35
C ILE A 254 -13.87 13.04 5.33
N GLU A 255 -14.50 11.97 4.84
CA GLU A 255 -15.96 11.89 4.74
C GLU A 255 -16.58 11.44 6.05
N ASN A 256 -16.04 10.37 6.64
CA ASN A 256 -16.59 9.80 7.86
C ASN A 256 -15.49 9.19 8.75
N PHE A 257 -15.76 9.12 10.04
CA PHE A 257 -15.06 8.21 10.94
C PHE A 257 -16.02 7.72 12.03
N ARG A 258 -16.21 6.41 12.07
CA ARG A 258 -17.15 5.77 13.01
C ARG A 258 -16.67 5.87 14.44
N GLN A 259 -15.36 5.83 14.66
CA GLN A 259 -14.72 5.97 15.95
C GLN A 259 -13.27 6.41 15.75
N GLY A 260 -12.86 7.47 16.44
CA GLY A 260 -11.51 8.00 16.34
C GLY A 260 -11.45 9.50 16.48
N GLN A 261 -10.40 10.10 15.92
CA GLN A 261 -10.20 11.54 15.85
C GLN A 261 -9.50 11.93 14.53
N LEU A 262 -9.56 13.21 14.16
CA LEU A 262 -8.98 13.66 12.91
C LEU A 262 -7.46 13.55 12.88
N VAL A 263 -6.80 14.01 13.94
CA VAL A 263 -5.34 14.12 14.01
C VAL A 263 -4.86 13.57 15.35
N ASN A 264 -3.81 12.79 15.33
CA ASN A 264 -3.11 12.34 16.51
C ASN A 264 -1.61 12.61 16.35
N LEU A 265 -1.07 13.48 17.18
CA LEU A 265 0.37 13.77 17.25
C LEU A 265 0.86 13.40 18.63
N ARG A 266 1.62 12.31 18.74
CA ARG A 266 2.11 11.80 20.02
C ARG A 266 3.56 11.37 19.94
N ILE A 267 4.21 11.39 21.10
CA ILE A 267 5.46 10.69 21.34
C ILE A 267 5.13 9.53 22.29
N PHE A 268 5.46 8.32 21.86
CA PHE A 268 5.33 7.11 22.67
C PHE A 268 6.68 6.75 23.28
N CYS A 269 6.68 6.56 24.60
CA CYS A 269 7.77 5.87 25.28
C CYS A 269 7.36 4.39 25.36
N LEU A 270 7.79 3.59 24.41
CA LEU A 270 7.55 2.16 24.45
C LEU A 270 8.56 1.55 25.43
N LEU A 271 8.07 1.19 26.60
CA LEU A 271 8.82 0.35 27.54
C LEU A 271 8.54 -1.10 27.15
N TYR A 272 9.49 -1.74 26.49
CA TYR A 272 9.46 -3.17 26.22
C TYR A 272 9.95 -3.98 27.41
#